data_7298d07d0f94a054f5f72b0474fac0f8
#
_entry.id   7298d07d0f94a054f5f72b0474fac0f8
#
_cell.length_a   1.000
_cell.length_b   1.000
_cell.length_c   1.000
_cell.angle_alpha   90.00
_cell.angle_beta   90.00
_cell.angle_gamma   90.00
#
_symmetry.space_group_name_H-M   'P 1'
#
loop_
_entity.id
_entity.type
_entity.pdbx_description
1 polymer ?
#
loop_
_entity_poly.entity_id
_entity_poly.type
_entity_poly.pdbx_seq_one_letter_code
_entity_poly.pdbx_strand_id
1 'polypeptide(L)'
;MAKLGELYKITSGGTPSRTHSEYYEDGTIPWVKTGDLKDKYLFETDEKISQLGLENSSARIYLKNTVLLAMYGATIGATSILKIDAATNQACAAFSPREDVLPEYLYAFLESQKDKFIKDAVGG
;
A
#
# COMPACT_ATOMS: atom_id res chain seq x y z
N MET A 1 18.79 11.41 -13.24
CA MET A 1 17.84 11.40 -12.10
C MET A 1 17.87 10.04 -11.42
N ALA A 2 17.91 10.03 -10.10
CA ALA A 2 17.89 8.77 -9.35
C ALA A 2 16.54 8.08 -9.49
N LYS A 3 16.56 6.76 -9.57
CA LYS A 3 15.34 5.96 -9.59
C LYS A 3 14.72 5.91 -8.20
N LEU A 4 13.40 5.77 -8.13
CA LEU A 4 12.70 5.71 -6.85
C LEU A 4 13.25 4.61 -5.93
N GLY A 5 13.61 3.45 -6.49
CA GLY A 5 14.19 2.37 -5.69
C GLY A 5 15.54 2.68 -5.08
N GLU A 6 16.23 3.71 -5.57
CA GLU A 6 17.48 4.17 -4.99
C GLU A 6 17.24 5.18 -3.87
N LEU A 7 16.09 5.86 -3.90
CA LEU A 7 15.73 6.90 -2.93
C LEU A 7 14.88 6.35 -1.79
N TYR A 8 14.08 5.33 -2.05
CA TYR A 8 13.11 4.78 -1.11
C TYR A 8 13.27 3.28 -0.96
N LYS A 9 13.05 2.79 0.24
CA LYS A 9 12.86 1.36 0.45
C LYS A 9 11.43 1.04 0.00
N ILE A 10 11.30 0.20 -1.02
CA ILE A 10 10.01 -0.17 -1.59
C ILE A 10 9.76 -1.65 -1.31
N THR A 11 8.64 -1.96 -0.68
CA THR A 11 8.26 -3.33 -0.37
C THR A 11 6.78 -3.51 -0.69
N SER A 12 6.30 -4.73 -0.60
CA SER A 12 4.86 -5.00 -0.76
C SER A 12 4.37 -5.81 0.43
N GLY A 13 3.05 -5.85 0.60
CA GLY A 13 2.43 -6.58 1.69
C GLY A 13 2.12 -8.02 1.36
N GLY A 14 1.11 -8.56 2.01
CA GLY A 14 0.67 -9.93 1.80
C GLY A 14 -0.78 -10.12 2.19
N THR A 15 -1.32 -11.26 1.80
CA THR A 15 -2.72 -11.62 2.06
C THR A 15 -2.74 -12.87 2.94
N PRO A 16 -3.23 -12.76 4.20
CA PRO A 16 -3.43 -13.96 5.01
C PRO A 16 -4.39 -14.92 4.32
N SER A 17 -4.19 -16.23 4.51
CA SER A 17 -5.01 -17.24 3.86
C SER A 17 -6.49 -17.03 4.17
N ARG A 18 -7.33 -16.96 3.14
CA ARG A 18 -8.78 -16.80 3.30
C ARG A 18 -9.45 -18.05 3.83
N THR A 19 -8.78 -19.20 3.79
CA THR A 19 -9.33 -20.43 4.33
C THR A 19 -9.30 -20.50 5.85
N HIS A 20 -8.57 -19.57 6.49
CA HIS A 20 -8.47 -19.48 7.94
C HIS A 20 -9.24 -18.25 8.42
N SER A 21 -10.50 -18.44 8.79
CA SER A 21 -11.36 -17.32 9.21
C SER A 21 -10.79 -16.56 10.40
N GLU A 22 -10.03 -17.25 11.27
CA GLU A 22 -9.40 -16.63 12.43
C GLU A 22 -8.35 -15.58 12.08
N TYR A 23 -7.90 -15.54 10.83
CA TYR A 23 -6.97 -14.51 10.38
C TYR A 23 -7.68 -13.16 10.15
N TYR A 24 -8.99 -13.18 10.04
CA TYR A 24 -9.82 -11.99 9.76
C TYR A 24 -10.81 -11.69 10.88
N GLU A 25 -11.35 -12.70 11.54
CA GLU A 25 -12.32 -12.51 12.62
C GLU A 25 -11.75 -11.69 13.75
N ASP A 26 -12.54 -10.73 14.23
CA ASP A 26 -12.16 -9.83 15.32
C ASP A 26 -10.86 -9.10 15.02
N GLY A 27 -10.55 -8.88 13.74
CA GLY A 27 -9.34 -8.18 13.32
C GLY A 27 -9.30 -6.76 13.84
N THR A 28 -8.14 -6.34 14.30
CA THR A 28 -7.90 -4.99 14.79
C THR A 28 -6.87 -4.24 13.97
N ILE A 29 -6.15 -4.94 13.09
CA ILE A 29 -5.08 -4.35 12.28
C ILE A 29 -5.67 -3.92 10.95
N PRO A 30 -5.71 -2.61 10.64
CA PRO A 30 -6.18 -2.17 9.34
C PRO A 30 -5.38 -2.84 8.23
N TRP A 31 -6.06 -3.31 7.19
CA TRP A 31 -5.42 -4.02 6.09
C TRP A 31 -5.90 -3.43 4.77
N VAL A 32 -4.98 -2.78 4.07
CA VAL A 32 -5.28 -2.01 2.86
C VAL A 32 -5.29 -2.93 1.65
N LYS A 33 -6.34 -2.81 0.84
CA LYS A 33 -6.41 -3.38 -0.50
C LYS A 33 -6.35 -2.23 -1.49
N THR A 34 -6.02 -2.52 -2.75
CA THR A 34 -5.90 -1.47 -3.75
C THR A 34 -7.18 -0.65 -3.94
N GLY A 35 -8.35 -1.26 -3.69
CA GLY A 35 -9.61 -0.55 -3.74
C GLY A 35 -9.79 0.52 -2.66
N ASP A 36 -8.98 0.49 -1.62
CA ASP A 36 -9.01 1.50 -0.55
C ASP A 36 -8.24 2.77 -0.92
N LEU A 37 -7.46 2.74 -2.00
CA LEU A 37 -6.62 3.87 -2.42
C LEU A 37 -7.44 4.87 -3.25
N LYS A 38 -8.47 5.43 -2.64
CA LYS A 38 -9.43 6.33 -3.31
C LYS A 38 -9.07 7.79 -3.16
N ASP A 39 -8.52 8.15 -2.00
CA ASP A 39 -8.24 9.54 -1.63
C ASP A 39 -6.75 9.73 -1.37
N LYS A 40 -6.33 10.99 -1.36
CA LYS A 40 -4.93 11.33 -1.07
C LYS A 40 -4.49 10.80 0.29
N TYR A 41 -5.34 10.93 1.31
CA TYR A 41 -5.05 10.48 2.67
C TYR A 41 -5.92 9.30 3.03
N LEU A 42 -5.32 8.25 3.57
CA LEU A 42 -6.04 7.05 3.96
C LEU A 42 -6.08 6.96 5.48
N PHE A 43 -7.28 7.08 6.04
CA PHE A 43 -7.51 7.08 7.47
C PHE A 43 -8.14 5.80 7.99
N GLU A 44 -8.71 4.99 7.13
CA GLU A 44 -9.38 3.75 7.52
C GLU A 44 -9.39 2.76 6.36
N THR A 45 -9.65 1.50 6.66
CA THR A 45 -9.69 0.43 5.66
C THR A 45 -11.02 -0.29 5.71
N ASP A 46 -11.40 -0.89 4.59
CA ASP A 46 -12.60 -1.71 4.48
C ASP A 46 -12.47 -3.00 5.29
N GLU A 47 -11.26 -3.59 5.33
CA GLU A 47 -11.04 -4.83 6.06
C GLU A 47 -9.94 -4.67 7.10
N LYS A 48 -9.95 -5.60 8.06
CA LYS A 48 -8.91 -5.70 9.08
C LYS A 48 -8.49 -7.16 9.19
N ILE A 49 -7.27 -7.37 9.66
CA ILE A 49 -6.76 -8.70 9.93
C ILE A 49 -6.44 -8.83 11.43
N SER A 50 -6.41 -10.08 11.89
CA SER A 50 -6.05 -10.35 13.27
C SER A 50 -4.53 -10.40 13.41
N GLN A 51 -4.04 -10.37 14.66
CA GLN A 51 -2.62 -10.56 14.94
C GLN A 51 -2.15 -11.92 14.41
N LEU A 52 -3.00 -12.93 14.53
CA LEU A 52 -2.69 -14.28 14.03
C LEU A 52 -2.52 -14.25 12.50
N GLY A 53 -3.40 -13.52 11.80
CA GLY A 53 -3.28 -13.36 10.35
C GLY A 53 -2.00 -12.66 9.95
N LEU A 54 -1.62 -11.62 10.70
CA LEU A 54 -0.37 -10.92 10.45
C LEU A 54 0.84 -11.84 10.60
N GLU A 55 0.86 -12.64 11.67
CA GLU A 55 1.99 -13.53 11.98
C GLU A 55 2.12 -14.70 11.02
N ASN A 56 1.01 -15.11 10.39
CA ASN A 56 0.97 -16.29 9.52
C ASN A 56 0.88 -15.94 8.03
N SER A 57 1.37 -14.75 7.67
CA SER A 57 1.39 -14.32 6.27
C SER A 57 2.61 -13.46 6.03
N SER A 58 2.80 -13.03 4.78
CA SER A 58 3.84 -12.08 4.44
C SER A 58 3.42 -10.63 4.66
N ALA A 59 2.22 -10.41 5.19
CA ALA A 59 1.76 -9.06 5.54
C ALA A 59 2.65 -8.48 6.65
N ARG A 60 2.85 -7.18 6.58
CA ARG A 60 3.63 -6.44 7.58
C ARG A 60 2.96 -5.11 7.84
N ILE A 61 3.23 -4.53 9.00
CA ILE A 61 2.67 -3.23 9.35
C ILE A 61 3.57 -2.14 8.80
N TYR A 62 2.96 -1.20 8.06
CA TYR A 62 3.61 0.01 7.60
C TYR A 62 3.19 1.17 8.48
N LEU A 63 4.12 2.05 8.75
CA LEU A 63 3.88 3.18 9.63
C LEU A 63 3.15 4.30 8.91
N LYS A 64 2.48 5.13 9.70
CA LYS A 64 1.89 6.37 9.22
C LYS A 64 2.89 7.14 8.37
N ASN A 65 2.40 7.78 7.31
CA ASN A 65 3.16 8.52 6.29
C ASN A 65 3.83 7.67 5.22
N THR A 66 3.67 6.34 5.26
CA THR A 66 4.04 5.49 4.14
C THR A 66 3.13 5.84 2.95
N VAL A 67 3.70 5.96 1.77
CA VAL A 67 2.94 6.18 0.53
C VAL A 67 2.71 4.83 -0.13
N LEU A 68 1.47 4.57 -0.53
CA LEU A 68 1.07 3.31 -1.16
C LEU A 68 0.70 3.55 -2.61
N LEU A 69 1.08 2.60 -3.47
CA LEU A 69 0.79 2.65 -4.91
C LEU A 69 0.24 1.29 -5.35
N ALA A 70 -0.90 1.30 -6.03
CA ALA A 70 -1.45 0.07 -6.61
C ALA A 70 -0.62 -0.32 -7.83
N MET A 71 -0.05 -1.53 -7.81
CA MET A 71 0.87 -2.00 -8.85
C MET A 71 0.17 -2.72 -9.98
N TYR A 72 -1.01 -3.30 -9.72
CA TYR A 72 -1.76 -4.04 -10.74
C TYR A 72 -3.23 -4.10 -10.35
N GLY A 73 -4.05 -4.61 -11.27
CA GLY A 73 -5.49 -4.70 -11.06
C GLY A 73 -6.24 -3.52 -11.65
N ALA A 74 -7.53 -3.43 -11.36
CA ALA A 74 -8.41 -2.41 -11.93
C ALA A 74 -8.07 -0.99 -11.46
N THR A 75 -7.38 -0.86 -10.33
CA THR A 75 -7.04 0.43 -9.73
C THR A 75 -5.56 0.79 -9.91
N ILE A 76 -4.88 0.16 -10.87
CA ILE A 76 -3.45 0.39 -11.09
C ILE A 76 -3.13 1.88 -11.17
N GLY A 77 -2.08 2.29 -10.48
CA GLY A 77 -1.66 3.69 -10.42
C GLY A 77 -2.30 4.50 -9.30
N ALA A 78 -3.34 3.96 -8.64
CA ALA A 78 -3.94 4.65 -7.50
C ALA A 78 -2.91 4.79 -6.38
N THR A 79 -2.90 5.93 -5.72
CA THR A 79 -1.89 6.28 -4.72
C THR A 79 -2.57 6.92 -3.51
N SER A 80 -2.10 6.60 -2.32
CA SER A 80 -2.57 7.21 -1.09
C SER A 80 -1.45 7.31 -0.08
N ILE A 81 -1.58 8.25 0.84
CA ILE A 81 -0.67 8.40 1.98
C ILE A 81 -1.34 7.83 3.21
N LEU A 82 -0.72 6.86 3.87
CA LEU A 82 -1.25 6.32 5.12
C LEU A 82 -1.26 7.39 6.20
N LYS A 83 -2.39 7.56 6.86
CA LYS A 83 -2.50 8.41 8.06
C LYS A 83 -2.75 7.58 9.30
N ILE A 84 -2.63 6.26 9.18
CA ILE A 84 -2.68 5.28 10.26
C ILE A 84 -1.60 4.24 10.00
N ASP A 85 -1.18 3.51 11.04
CA ASP A 85 -0.35 2.34 10.84
C ASP A 85 -1.24 1.21 10.30
N ALA A 86 -0.81 0.54 9.24
CA ALA A 86 -1.65 -0.45 8.56
C ALA A 86 -0.82 -1.48 7.82
N ALA A 87 -1.36 -2.69 7.67
CA ALA A 87 -0.83 -3.68 6.75
C ALA A 87 -1.46 -3.48 5.38
N THR A 88 -0.94 -4.15 4.36
CA THR A 88 -1.47 -4.07 3.00
C THR A 88 -1.44 -5.45 2.35
N ASN A 89 -2.23 -5.60 1.27
CA ASN A 89 -2.11 -6.78 0.43
C ASN A 89 -0.87 -6.64 -0.47
N GLN A 90 -0.57 -7.68 -1.25
CA GLN A 90 0.62 -7.73 -2.09
C GLN A 90 0.54 -6.87 -3.36
N ALA A 91 -0.63 -6.35 -3.68
CA ALA A 91 -0.81 -5.49 -4.85
C ALA A 91 -0.44 -4.03 -4.58
N CYS A 92 -0.17 -3.68 -3.32
CA CYS A 92 0.27 -2.35 -2.93
C CYS A 92 1.78 -2.31 -2.78
N ALA A 93 2.45 -1.44 -3.54
CA ALA A 93 3.84 -1.09 -3.27
C ALA A 93 3.84 -0.05 -2.15
N ALA A 94 4.71 -0.23 -1.16
CA ALA A 94 4.82 0.67 -0.02
C ALA A 94 6.18 1.35 -0.03
N PHE A 95 6.16 2.67 -0.01
CA PHE A 95 7.35 3.52 -0.02
C PHE A 95 7.59 4.00 1.41
N SER A 96 8.65 3.52 2.05
CA SER A 96 8.97 3.89 3.43
C SER A 96 9.15 5.40 3.57
N PRO A 97 8.65 6.00 4.66
CA PRO A 97 8.81 7.44 4.86
C PRO A 97 10.28 7.86 4.93
N ARG A 98 10.58 9.06 4.45
CA ARG A 98 11.91 9.67 4.55
C ARG A 98 11.79 10.95 5.35
N GLU A 99 12.75 11.21 6.21
CA GLU A 99 12.77 12.42 7.03
C GLU A 99 12.99 13.69 6.20
N ASP A 100 13.69 13.56 5.07
CA ASP A 100 14.09 14.69 4.23
C ASP A 100 13.10 14.99 3.09
N VAL A 101 12.02 14.21 2.97
CA VAL A 101 11.02 14.40 1.91
C VAL A 101 9.63 14.22 2.48
N LEU A 102 8.76 15.19 2.24
CA LEU A 102 7.36 15.09 2.67
C LEU A 102 6.65 13.99 1.87
N PRO A 103 5.79 13.19 2.51
CA PRO A 103 5.00 12.19 1.78
C PRO A 103 4.18 12.80 0.64
N GLU A 104 3.69 14.02 0.82
CA GLU A 104 2.90 14.73 -0.20
C GLU A 104 3.70 14.99 -1.47
N TYR A 105 5.00 15.19 -1.36
CA TYR A 105 5.85 15.38 -2.53
C TYR A 105 5.91 14.10 -3.37
N LEU A 106 6.16 12.96 -2.71
CA LEU A 106 6.17 11.67 -3.40
C LEU A 106 4.81 11.35 -3.99
N TYR A 107 3.73 11.62 -3.25
CA TYR A 107 2.37 11.44 -3.73
C TYR A 107 2.15 12.20 -5.04
N ALA A 108 2.52 13.48 -5.05
CA ALA A 108 2.35 14.34 -6.24
C ALA A 108 3.15 13.80 -7.42
N PHE A 109 4.38 13.34 -7.17
CA PHE A 109 5.21 12.76 -8.23
C PHE A 109 4.55 11.50 -8.81
N LEU A 110 4.10 10.58 -7.96
CA LEU A 110 3.48 9.34 -8.41
C LEU A 110 2.17 9.62 -9.18
N GLU A 111 1.39 10.58 -8.72
CA GLU A 111 0.18 10.99 -9.44
C GLU A 111 0.52 11.53 -10.83
N SER A 112 1.62 12.26 -10.96
CA SER A 112 2.05 12.79 -12.25
C SER A 112 2.48 11.70 -13.22
N GLN A 113 2.83 10.51 -12.71
CA GLN A 113 3.28 9.36 -13.52
C GLN A 113 2.19 8.33 -13.72
N LYS A 114 0.98 8.58 -13.23
CA LYS A 114 -0.09 7.58 -13.24
C LYS A 114 -0.42 7.04 -14.63
N ASP A 115 -0.54 7.93 -15.62
CA ASP A 115 -0.86 7.51 -16.99
C ASP A 115 0.23 6.63 -17.57
N LYS A 116 1.49 6.91 -17.24
CA LYS A 116 2.62 6.10 -17.66
C LYS A 116 2.57 4.71 -17.04
N PHE A 117 2.23 4.62 -15.76
CA PHE A 117 2.08 3.32 -15.08
C PHE A 117 1.00 2.48 -15.75
N ILE A 118 -0.13 3.08 -16.07
CA ILE A 118 -1.24 2.39 -16.72
C ILE A 118 -0.82 1.91 -18.12
N LYS A 119 -0.17 2.77 -18.87
CA LYS A 119 0.29 2.44 -20.23
C LYS A 119 1.28 1.28 -20.20
N ASP A 120 2.26 1.32 -19.30
CA ASP A 120 3.28 0.28 -19.19
C ASP A 120 2.67 -1.06 -18.79
N ALA A 121 1.63 -1.03 -17.95
CA ALA A 121 0.98 -2.25 -17.48
C ALA A 121 0.15 -2.95 -18.56
N VAL A 122 -0.47 -2.19 -19.48
CA VAL A 122 -1.40 -2.77 -20.45
C VAL A 122 -0.83 -2.89 -21.86
N GLY A 123 0.16 -2.12 -22.19
CA GLY A 123 0.67 -2.12 -23.55
C GLY A 123 2.16 -2.33 -23.66
N GLY A 124 2.77 -2.39 -22.52
CA GLY A 124 4.22 -2.60 -22.45
C GLY A 124 5.01 -1.62 -23.27
#